data_97a0d3cf1daeafd290416fa23dd9370f
#
_entry.id   97a0d3cf1daeafd290416fa23dd9370f
#
_cell.length_a   1.000
_cell.length_b   1.000
_cell.length_c   1.000
_cell.angle_alpha   90.00
_cell.angle_beta   90.00
_cell.angle_gamma   90.00
#
_symmetry.space_group_name_H-M   'P 1'
#
loop_
_entity.id
_entity.type
_entity.pdbx_description
1 polymer ?
#
loop_
_entity_poly.entity_id
_entity_poly.type
_entity_poly.pdbx_seq_one_letter_code
_entity_poly.pdbx_strand_id
1 'polypeptide(L)'
;AHRDEQTDGVTMAKTKKEAQFRSDMMRCRGIEFAKIGMMVEVDGDIGTIEGMNGSANLDVRFTNQLKHGRQVHNSHPTWKVKYFDEAGNMIAHFDECRCVFRPELAPVE
;
A
#
# COMPACT_ATOMS: atom_id res chain seq x y z
N ALA A 1 30.22 12.84 2.15
CA ALA A 1 29.51 11.61 2.40
C ALA A 1 28.80 11.61 3.74
N HIS A 2 29.14 12.57 4.58
CA HIS A 2 28.62 12.52 5.92
C HIS A 2 27.36 13.32 6.15
N ARG A 3 27.00 14.07 5.18
CA ARG A 3 25.74 14.76 5.22
C ARG A 3 24.57 13.80 5.44
N ASP A 4 24.84 12.54 5.22
CA ASP A 4 23.78 11.55 5.27
C ASP A 4 23.40 11.20 6.69
N GLU A 5 24.18 11.59 7.67
CA GLU A 5 23.89 11.20 9.03
C GLU A 5 22.53 11.68 9.50
N GLN A 6 22.20 12.92 9.22
CA GLN A 6 20.90 13.44 9.61
C GLN A 6 19.79 12.86 8.76
N THR A 7 20.09 12.69 7.50
CA THR A 7 19.14 12.09 6.59
C THR A 7 18.93 10.63 6.94
N ASP A 8 19.98 9.98 7.41
CA ASP A 8 19.90 8.57 7.75
C ASP A 8 18.89 8.29 8.83
N GLY A 9 18.77 9.14 9.84
CA GLY A 9 17.80 8.93 10.88
C GLY A 9 16.38 8.91 10.34
N VAL A 10 16.06 9.85 9.47
CA VAL A 10 14.74 9.92 8.85
C VAL A 10 14.53 8.73 7.92
N THR A 11 15.56 8.39 7.14
CA THR A 11 15.48 7.28 6.22
C THR A 11 15.28 5.97 6.95
N MET A 12 15.95 5.77 8.05
CA MET A 12 15.81 4.55 8.83
C MET A 12 14.41 4.43 9.42
N ALA A 13 13.82 5.55 9.86
CA ALA A 13 12.46 5.54 10.38
C ALA A 13 11.47 5.15 9.29
N LYS A 14 11.64 5.68 8.08
CA LYS A 14 10.81 5.30 6.94
C LYS A 14 11.01 3.84 6.59
N THR A 15 12.25 3.37 6.60
CA THR A 15 12.56 1.98 6.27
C THR A 15 11.89 1.04 7.27
N LYS A 16 11.94 1.36 8.55
CA LYS A 16 11.30 0.54 9.57
C LYS A 16 9.80 0.52 9.39
N LYS A 17 9.20 1.68 9.09
CA LYS A 17 7.78 1.78 8.87
C LYS A 17 7.36 0.94 7.67
N GLU A 18 8.13 1.02 6.59
CA GLU A 18 7.84 0.24 5.39
C GLU A 18 7.99 -1.25 5.63
N ALA A 19 9.05 -1.65 6.33
CA ALA A 19 9.27 -3.05 6.64
C ALA A 19 8.15 -3.59 7.52
N GLN A 20 7.74 -2.81 8.51
CA GLN A 20 6.64 -3.22 9.38
C GLN A 20 5.34 -3.34 8.60
N PHE A 21 5.07 -2.36 7.73
CA PHE A 21 3.88 -2.39 6.89
C PHE A 21 3.85 -3.66 6.03
N ARG A 22 4.95 -3.95 5.36
CA ARG A 22 5.01 -5.11 4.47
C ARG A 22 4.87 -6.41 5.24
N SER A 23 5.51 -6.49 6.40
CA SER A 23 5.41 -7.66 7.26
C SER A 23 3.97 -7.87 7.73
N ASP A 24 3.32 -6.79 8.16
CA ASP A 24 1.95 -6.87 8.63
C ASP A 24 0.97 -7.22 7.52
N MET A 25 1.17 -6.66 6.33
CA MET A 25 0.31 -6.98 5.19
C MET A 25 0.44 -8.46 4.82
N MET A 26 1.65 -8.98 4.83
CA MET A 26 1.85 -10.40 4.54
C MET A 26 1.24 -11.28 5.61
N ARG A 27 1.50 -10.95 6.87
CA ARG A 27 1.02 -11.76 8.00
C ARG A 27 -0.49 -11.73 8.13
N CYS A 28 -1.10 -10.56 7.97
CA CYS A 28 -2.54 -10.40 8.22
C CYS A 28 -3.39 -10.61 6.99
N ARG A 29 -2.86 -10.34 5.81
CA ARG A 29 -3.66 -10.37 4.57
C ARG A 29 -3.05 -11.22 3.47
N GLY A 30 -1.85 -11.74 3.66
CA GLY A 30 -1.20 -12.53 2.61
C GLY A 30 -0.83 -11.73 1.38
N ILE A 31 -0.64 -10.41 1.54
CA ILE A 31 -0.32 -9.51 0.45
C ILE A 31 1.12 -9.04 0.60
N GLU A 32 1.98 -9.48 -0.30
CA GLU A 32 3.41 -9.15 -0.22
C GLU A 32 3.80 -7.98 -1.11
N PHE A 33 2.94 -7.58 -2.04
CA PHE A 33 3.32 -6.59 -3.05
C PHE A 33 2.94 -5.15 -2.67
N ALA A 34 2.10 -4.96 -1.65
CA ALA A 34 1.67 -3.62 -1.26
C ALA A 34 2.82 -2.85 -0.60
N LYS A 35 2.90 -1.57 -0.89
CA LYS A 35 3.95 -0.69 -0.35
C LYS A 35 3.34 0.63 0.05
N ILE A 36 3.92 1.27 1.07
CA ILE A 36 3.56 2.64 1.42
C ILE A 36 3.94 3.53 0.23
N GLY A 37 3.03 4.41 -0.15
CA GLY A 37 3.22 5.28 -1.30
C GLY A 37 2.71 4.70 -2.61
N MET A 38 2.27 3.45 -2.59
CA MET A 38 1.76 2.81 -3.80
C MET A 38 0.39 3.38 -4.16
N MET A 39 0.18 3.57 -5.47
CA MET A 39 -1.13 4.00 -5.96
C MET A 39 -2.10 2.83 -5.96
N VAL A 40 -3.31 3.09 -5.53
CA VAL A 40 -4.40 2.11 -5.56
C VAL A 40 -5.66 2.77 -6.10
N GLU A 41 -6.59 1.95 -6.58
CA GLU A 41 -7.93 2.41 -6.92
C GLU A 41 -8.88 1.64 -6.03
N VAL A 42 -9.65 2.35 -5.22
CA VAL A 42 -10.59 1.73 -4.29
C VAL A 42 -12.00 2.11 -4.72
N ASP A 43 -12.75 1.12 -5.15
CA ASP A 43 -14.14 1.30 -5.61
C ASP A 43 -14.25 2.44 -6.63
N GLY A 44 -13.28 2.51 -7.55
CA GLY A 44 -13.26 3.50 -8.61
C GLY A 44 -12.50 4.79 -8.30
N ASP A 45 -12.05 4.98 -7.07
CA ASP A 45 -11.36 6.22 -6.69
C ASP A 45 -9.88 5.98 -6.45
N ILE A 46 -9.05 6.82 -7.06
CA ILE A 46 -7.60 6.70 -6.98
C ILE A 46 -7.10 7.29 -5.66
N GLY A 47 -6.17 6.59 -5.05
CA GLY A 47 -5.54 7.06 -3.83
C GLY A 47 -4.14 6.50 -3.66
N THR A 48 -3.54 6.81 -2.51
CA THR A 48 -2.18 6.40 -2.18
C THR A 48 -2.20 5.73 -0.81
N ILE A 49 -1.51 4.60 -0.70
CA ILE A 49 -1.40 3.89 0.57
C ILE A 49 -0.49 4.68 1.50
N GLU A 50 -1.02 5.04 2.69
CA GLU A 50 -0.23 5.74 3.71
C GLU A 50 0.25 4.79 4.81
N GLY A 51 -0.42 3.68 5.00
CA GLY A 51 -0.04 2.72 6.01
C GLY A 51 -1.11 1.68 6.24
N MET A 52 -0.98 0.94 7.33
CA MET A 52 -1.97 -0.06 7.76
C MET A 52 -2.47 0.34 9.14
N ASN A 53 -3.77 0.25 9.35
CA ASN A 53 -4.34 0.59 10.66
C ASN A 53 -4.49 -0.66 11.54
N GLY A 54 -5.01 -0.44 12.76
CA GLY A 54 -5.13 -1.52 13.73
C GLY A 54 -6.10 -2.63 13.35
N SER A 55 -6.95 -2.40 12.37
CA SER A 55 -7.87 -3.42 11.86
C SER A 55 -7.27 -4.18 10.69
N ALA A 56 -5.98 -4.02 10.43
CA ALA A 56 -5.27 -4.63 9.30
C ALA A 56 -5.85 -4.19 7.96
N ASN A 57 -6.38 -2.99 7.89
CA ASN A 57 -6.86 -2.37 6.66
C ASN A 57 -5.90 -1.27 6.23
N LEU A 58 -6.01 -0.87 4.97
CA LEU A 58 -5.17 0.20 4.44
C LEU A 58 -5.68 1.55 4.89
N ASP A 59 -4.75 2.45 5.18
CA ASP A 59 -5.04 3.87 5.29
C ASP A 59 -4.73 4.47 3.93
N VAL A 60 -5.75 4.97 3.24
CA VAL A 60 -5.64 5.48 1.88
C VAL A 60 -6.01 6.95 1.85
N ARG A 61 -5.12 7.75 1.27
CA ARG A 61 -5.39 9.17 1.03
C ARG A 61 -5.82 9.32 -0.42
N PHE A 62 -7.06 9.70 -0.63
CA PHE A 62 -7.61 9.79 -1.97
C PHE A 62 -7.18 11.06 -2.67
N THR A 63 -6.97 10.95 -3.97
CA THR A 63 -6.55 12.07 -4.80
C THR A 63 -7.65 13.12 -4.91
N ASN A 64 -8.89 12.68 -5.00
CA ASN A 64 -10.02 13.60 -5.09
C ASN A 64 -10.42 14.09 -3.70
N GLN A 65 -9.78 15.17 -3.27
CA GLN A 65 -10.00 15.71 -1.94
C GLN A 65 -11.33 16.44 -1.80
N LEU A 66 -11.93 16.85 -2.90
CA LEU A 66 -13.26 17.43 -2.86
C LEU A 66 -14.28 16.38 -2.46
N LYS A 67 -14.08 15.14 -2.91
CA LYS A 67 -15.00 14.06 -2.57
C LYS A 67 -14.69 13.43 -1.22
N HIS A 68 -13.41 13.23 -0.92
CA HIS A 68 -12.99 12.43 0.23
C HIS A 68 -12.35 13.21 1.36
N GLY A 69 -12.04 14.50 1.14
CA GLY A 69 -11.31 15.27 2.12
C GLY A 69 -9.81 14.98 2.07
N ARG A 70 -9.08 15.54 3.02
CA ARG A 70 -7.62 15.40 3.06
C ARG A 70 -7.14 14.29 3.97
N GLN A 71 -8.01 13.75 4.81
CA GLN A 71 -7.63 12.70 5.75
C GLN A 71 -7.53 11.36 5.05
N VAL A 72 -6.84 10.43 5.70
CA VAL A 72 -6.80 9.05 5.21
C VAL A 72 -8.12 8.38 5.51
N HIS A 73 -8.46 7.40 4.69
CA HIS A 73 -9.67 6.63 4.85
C HIS A 73 -9.33 5.16 4.99
N ASN A 74 -10.11 4.45 5.79
CA ASN A 74 -9.96 3.02 5.98
C ASN A 74 -10.45 2.28 4.74
N SER A 75 -9.63 1.38 4.21
CA SER A 75 -9.99 0.59 3.02
C SER A 75 -9.57 -0.84 3.21
N HIS A 76 -10.51 -1.76 3.06
CA HIS A 76 -10.19 -3.18 3.16
C HIS A 76 -9.27 -3.57 1.99
N PRO A 77 -8.15 -4.25 2.26
CA PRO A 77 -7.13 -4.49 1.23
C PRO A 77 -7.60 -5.31 0.02
N THR A 78 -8.67 -6.08 0.16
CA THR A 78 -9.12 -6.98 -0.89
C THR A 78 -10.58 -6.76 -1.31
N TRP A 79 -11.23 -5.69 -0.83
CA TRP A 79 -12.64 -5.51 -1.16
C TRP A 79 -12.79 -5.10 -2.63
N LYS A 80 -12.59 -3.89 -3.01
CA LYS A 80 -12.64 -3.46 -4.41
C LYS A 80 -11.42 -2.62 -4.68
N VAL A 81 -10.26 -3.27 -4.71
CA VAL A 81 -8.98 -2.59 -4.74
C VAL A 81 -8.13 -3.08 -5.90
N LYS A 82 -7.62 -2.14 -6.66
CA LYS A 82 -6.63 -2.40 -7.69
C LYS A 82 -5.32 -1.77 -7.23
N TYR A 83 -4.23 -2.49 -7.39
CA TYR A 83 -2.90 -2.04 -6.99
C TYR A 83 -2.07 -1.76 -8.23
N PHE A 84 -1.30 -0.68 -8.21
CA PHE A 84 -0.51 -0.24 -9.36
C PHE A 84 0.95 -0.10 -8.99
N ASP A 85 1.84 -0.43 -9.93
CA ASP A 85 3.26 -0.23 -9.71
C ASP A 85 3.63 1.23 -9.97
N GLU A 86 4.94 1.54 -9.88
CA GLU A 86 5.42 2.91 -10.03
C GLU A 86 5.22 3.44 -11.45
N ALA A 87 5.14 2.55 -12.43
CA ALA A 87 4.91 2.94 -13.82
C ALA A 87 3.42 3.11 -14.13
N GLY A 88 2.55 2.83 -13.16
CA GLY A 88 1.11 2.97 -13.37
C GLY A 88 0.46 1.72 -13.92
N ASN A 89 1.16 0.61 -13.96
CA ASN A 89 0.58 -0.66 -14.43
C ASN A 89 -0.16 -1.35 -13.30
N MET A 90 -1.36 -1.86 -13.59
CA MET A 90 -2.12 -2.59 -12.59
C MET A 90 -1.46 -3.96 -12.36
N ILE A 91 -1.04 -4.20 -11.12
CA ILE A 91 -0.34 -5.43 -10.78
C ILE A 91 -1.18 -6.40 -9.98
N ALA A 92 -2.30 -5.94 -9.43
CA ALA A 92 -3.19 -6.81 -8.69
C ALA A 92 -4.58 -6.21 -8.66
N HIS A 93 -5.59 -7.09 -8.57
CA HIS A 93 -6.98 -6.66 -8.54
C HIS A 93 -7.76 -7.61 -7.65
N PHE A 94 -8.47 -7.05 -6.70
CA PHE A 94 -9.37 -7.81 -5.81
C PHE A 94 -10.76 -7.22 -5.95
N ASP A 95 -11.77 -8.09 -5.97
CA ASP A 95 -13.16 -7.67 -6.08
C ASP A 95 -13.99 -8.48 -5.11
N GLU A 96 -14.66 -7.78 -4.21
CA GLU A 96 -15.47 -8.40 -3.17
C GLU A 96 -14.71 -9.49 -2.41
N CYS A 97 -13.48 -9.17 -2.06
CA CYS A 97 -12.57 -10.03 -1.31
C CYS A 97 -12.12 -11.27 -2.09
N ARG A 98 -12.28 -11.26 -3.40
CA ARG A 98 -11.76 -12.31 -4.26
C ARG A 98 -10.58 -11.80 -5.03
N CYS A 99 -9.55 -12.60 -5.14
CA CYS A 99 -8.38 -12.25 -5.94
C CYS A 99 -8.72 -12.48 -7.42
N VAL A 100 -8.80 -11.40 -8.19
CA VAL A 100 -8.99 -11.51 -9.63
C VAL A 100 -7.66 -11.85 -10.27
N PHE A 101 -6.58 -11.16 -9.88
CA PHE A 101 -5.23 -11.56 -10.21
C PHE A 101 -4.26 -10.84 -9.28
N ARG A 102 -3.04 -11.37 -9.20
CA ARG A 102 -1.98 -10.78 -8.38
C ARG A 102 -0.64 -11.19 -8.97
N PRO A 103 0.44 -10.50 -8.59
CA PRO A 103 1.77 -10.88 -9.09
C PRO A 103 2.11 -12.28 -8.61
N GLU A 104 2.75 -13.05 -9.48
CA GLU A 104 3.29 -14.33 -9.07
C GLU A 104 4.49 -14.10 -8.17
N LEU A 105 4.60 -14.92 -7.14
CA LEU A 105 5.79 -14.89 -6.32
C LEU A 105 6.98 -15.36 -7.14
N ALA A 106 8.11 -14.67 -6.95
CA ALA A 106 9.31 -15.07 -7.66
C ALA A 106 9.65 -16.53 -7.29
N PRO A 107 10.06 -17.33 -8.26
CA PRO A 107 10.46 -18.70 -7.95
C PRO A 107 11.59 -18.72 -6.95
N VAL A 108 11.58 -19.72 -6.10
CA VAL A 108 12.68 -19.91 -5.15
C VAL A 108 13.77 -20.63 -5.89
N GLU A 109 14.92 -20.00 -5.96
CA GLU A 109 16.04 -20.53 -6.72
C GLU A 109 16.90 -21.47 -5.91
#